data_969493e8cf08437805ccb8f10e77376e
#
_entry.id   969493e8cf08437805ccb8f10e77376e
#
_cell.length_a   1.000
_cell.length_b   1.000
_cell.length_c   1.000
_cell.angle_alpha   90.00
_cell.angle_beta   90.00
_cell.angle_gamma   90.00
#
_symmetry.space_group_name_H-M   'P 1'
#
loop_
_entity.id
_entity.type
_entity.pdbx_description
1 polymer ?
#
loop_
_entity_poly.entity_id
_entity_poly.type
_entity_poly.pdbx_seq_one_letter_code
_entity_poly.pdbx_strand_id
1 'polypeptide(L)'
;MKKHIRAFVSLLCAAALALGCASCGGAAQSTGKSGGTAGVTHITVWTYYNGDQLESFNKLVDQFNETTGREKGIRVESASQGSVSDLETNVMDAAQGKVGAAAMPNIFSAYADTAYALDQMGMLVDLSQYLTEDERARYVQDYLDEGDFDGDGSMKIFPVAKSTELMFLNETDWEKFAQATGAAYDDLSTVEGLVATAGAYYDWTDAQTPKPDDGKALFGRDAMANYMLVGARQLGDTLFEVQDGKMTLNFDKDVARKLWDNYYVPFVKGWFAATGRFRSDDIKVGNVLAYVGSNSSATFFPTQVMVNDTESYDIDMTVLPSPKFAGGEDVAVQQGAGMVVTAGTEEEINASVEFLKWFTQPEHNISFSVDSGYLPVTTAANDMEAIKTSGLELSPKMDPLECSPERKEQRPLYAKCLCGRQQGPQGAGIQPERSCLCRPCNGAGAGGRRPARRRRGSGVPHRRIL
;
A
#
# COMPACT_ATOMS: atom_id res chain seq x y z
N MET A 1 -1.12 57.75 23.46
CA MET A 1 -0.66 56.64 24.33
C MET A 1 -0.40 55.32 23.62
N LYS A 2 0.02 55.28 22.36
CA LYS A 2 0.32 54.01 21.63
C LYS A 2 1.74 53.95 21.04
N LYS A 3 2.62 54.87 21.34
CA LYS A 3 4.00 54.96 20.81
C LYS A 3 5.10 54.57 21.82
N HIS A 4 4.79 54.38 23.10
CA HIS A 4 5.79 54.14 24.15
C HIS A 4 5.87 52.65 24.61
N ILE A 5 5.00 51.78 24.14
CA ILE A 5 5.00 50.35 24.52
C ILE A 5 5.93 49.49 23.60
N ARG A 6 6.29 50.01 22.42
CA ARG A 6 7.19 49.25 21.50
C ARG A 6 8.69 49.39 21.82
N ALA A 7 9.08 50.37 22.64
CA ALA A 7 10.48 50.56 23.01
C ALA A 7 10.93 49.76 24.24
N PHE A 8 10.00 49.24 25.06
CA PHE A 8 10.34 48.49 26.28
C PHE A 8 10.52 46.98 26.05
N VAL A 9 9.98 46.42 24.96
CA VAL A 9 10.12 44.99 24.63
C VAL A 9 11.44 44.67 23.92
N SER A 10 12.05 45.68 23.25
CA SER A 10 13.32 45.46 22.53
C SER A 10 14.56 45.53 23.42
N LEU A 11 14.45 45.99 24.68
CA LEU A 11 15.60 46.12 25.59
C LEU A 11 15.77 44.91 26.51
N LEU A 12 14.76 44.05 26.65
CA LEU A 12 14.87 42.83 27.49
C LEU A 12 15.44 41.60 26.77
N CYS A 13 15.48 41.59 25.43
CA CYS A 13 16.08 40.46 24.67
C CYS A 13 17.59 40.62 24.43
N ALA A 14 18.19 41.79 24.70
CA ALA A 14 19.63 42.02 24.51
C ALA A 14 20.50 41.70 25.75
N ALA A 15 19.90 41.45 26.91
CA ALA A 15 20.61 41.18 28.15
C ALA A 15 20.83 39.68 28.48
N ALA A 16 20.26 38.74 27.68
CA ALA A 16 20.36 37.32 27.92
C ALA A 16 21.46 36.62 27.10
N LEU A 17 22.21 37.31 26.26
CA LEU A 17 23.21 36.75 25.34
C LEU A 17 24.69 37.03 25.74
N ALA A 18 24.96 37.56 26.92
CA ALA A 18 26.32 38.02 27.31
C ALA A 18 26.96 37.26 28.49
N LEU A 19 26.45 36.10 28.92
CA LEU A 19 26.99 35.36 30.08
C LEU A 19 27.34 33.89 29.80
N GLY A 20 27.96 33.59 28.69
CA GLY A 20 28.30 32.19 28.32
C GLY A 20 29.66 31.98 27.66
N CYS A 21 30.67 32.82 27.92
CA CYS A 21 32.03 32.58 27.39
C CYS A 21 33.07 32.93 28.40
N ALA A 22 33.33 32.06 29.39
CA ALA A 22 34.64 32.05 30.11
C ALA A 22 34.74 30.77 30.94
N SER A 23 35.33 29.74 30.41
CA SER A 23 36.17 28.78 31.15
C SER A 23 36.98 27.95 30.16
N CYS A 24 38.20 28.42 29.88
CA CYS A 24 39.29 27.59 29.37
C CYS A 24 40.24 27.33 30.49
N GLY A 25 40.72 26.07 30.61
CA GLY A 25 41.99 25.80 31.23
C GLY A 25 41.98 24.66 32.26
N GLY A 26 42.63 23.55 31.92
CA GLY A 26 43.04 22.55 32.92
C GLY A 26 43.12 21.14 32.36
N ALA A 27 44.27 20.81 31.72
CA ALA A 27 44.59 19.42 31.40
C ALA A 27 44.88 18.65 32.70
N ALA A 28 44.11 17.56 32.90
CA ALA A 28 44.50 16.50 33.85
C ALA A 28 44.18 15.16 33.17
N GLN A 29 45.24 14.45 32.77
CA GLN A 29 45.18 13.02 32.40
C GLN A 29 44.71 12.22 33.62
N SER A 30 43.52 11.62 33.52
CA SER A 30 43.14 10.52 34.40
C SER A 30 42.76 9.32 33.52
N THR A 31 43.64 8.32 33.58
CA THR A 31 43.32 6.95 33.11
C THR A 31 42.27 6.36 34.03
N GLY A 32 41.03 6.49 33.65
CA GLY A 32 39.86 5.87 34.28
C GLY A 32 39.12 5.06 33.22
N LYS A 33 38.98 3.76 33.45
CA LYS A 33 38.09 2.88 32.68
C LYS A 33 36.73 3.52 32.58
N SER A 34 36.38 4.08 31.43
CA SER A 34 35.03 4.54 31.09
C SER A 34 34.18 3.29 30.86
N GLY A 35 33.36 2.95 31.84
CA GLY A 35 32.13 2.23 31.58
C GLY A 35 31.25 3.20 30.77
N GLY A 36 31.24 3.05 29.44
CA GLY A 36 30.41 3.88 28.58
C GLY A 36 28.94 3.64 28.93
N THR A 37 28.25 4.68 29.33
CA THR A 37 26.80 4.78 29.11
C THR A 37 26.66 4.80 27.59
N ALA A 38 26.31 3.65 26.98
CA ALA A 38 25.93 3.58 25.58
C ALA A 38 24.80 4.60 25.39
N GLY A 39 25.02 5.58 24.52
CA GLY A 39 23.99 6.54 24.18
C GLY A 39 22.79 5.81 23.54
N VAL A 40 21.59 6.39 23.63
CA VAL A 40 20.41 5.83 22.94
C VAL A 40 20.57 6.07 21.44
N THR A 41 20.45 5.00 20.64
CA THR A 41 20.44 5.08 19.17
C THR A 41 19.02 5.45 18.73
N HIS A 42 18.89 6.59 18.08
CA HIS A 42 17.62 7.06 17.53
C HIS A 42 17.49 6.65 16.07
N ILE A 43 16.34 6.07 15.71
CA ILE A 43 16.00 5.74 14.32
C ILE A 43 14.63 6.31 13.95
N THR A 44 14.51 6.75 12.72
CA THR A 44 13.26 7.33 12.16
C THR A 44 12.65 6.39 11.16
N VAL A 45 11.32 6.25 11.21
CA VAL A 45 10.54 5.39 10.31
C VAL A 45 9.47 6.21 9.60
N TRP A 46 9.48 6.21 8.26
CA TRP A 46 8.42 6.82 7.46
C TRP A 46 7.50 5.77 6.87
N THR A 47 6.20 5.99 7.04
CA THR A 47 5.15 5.11 6.51
C THR A 47 4.13 5.90 5.70
N TYR A 48 3.25 5.20 4.98
CA TYR A 48 2.05 5.76 4.35
C TYR A 48 0.77 5.38 5.12
N TYR A 49 0.91 4.75 6.28
CA TYR A 49 -0.25 4.28 7.06
C TYR A 49 -1.13 5.44 7.53
N ASN A 50 -2.44 5.19 7.54
CA ASN A 50 -3.47 6.13 7.96
C ASN A 50 -4.52 5.43 8.81
N GLY A 51 -5.35 6.20 9.54
CA GLY A 51 -6.45 5.64 10.34
C GLY A 51 -5.99 4.53 11.28
N ASP A 52 -6.75 3.44 11.32
CA ASP A 52 -6.49 2.29 12.21
C ASP A 52 -5.10 1.68 11.99
N GLN A 53 -4.62 1.65 10.75
CA GLN A 53 -3.27 1.15 10.43
C GLN A 53 -2.17 1.97 11.08
N LEU A 54 -2.29 3.31 11.05
CA LEU A 54 -1.33 4.21 11.69
C LEU A 54 -1.40 4.10 13.22
N GLU A 55 -2.59 4.01 13.77
CA GLU A 55 -2.79 3.84 15.22
C GLU A 55 -2.16 2.55 15.72
N SER A 56 -2.42 1.43 15.05
CA SER A 56 -1.84 0.14 15.40
C SER A 56 -0.31 0.13 15.24
N PHE A 57 0.22 0.73 14.17
CA PHE A 57 1.66 0.83 13.98
C PHE A 57 2.32 1.65 15.09
N ASN A 58 1.76 2.82 15.45
CA ASN A 58 2.30 3.67 16.49
C ASN A 58 2.25 3.00 17.87
N LYS A 59 1.17 2.26 18.19
CA LYS A 59 1.06 1.47 19.41
C LYS A 59 2.20 0.44 19.53
N LEU A 60 2.56 -0.22 18.44
CA LEU A 60 3.69 -1.16 18.43
C LEU A 60 5.04 -0.45 18.53
N VAL A 61 5.20 0.72 17.93
CA VAL A 61 6.40 1.57 18.11
C VAL A 61 6.56 1.97 19.57
N ASP A 62 5.49 2.41 20.22
CA ASP A 62 5.52 2.77 21.64
C ASP A 62 5.85 1.55 22.51
N GLN A 63 5.25 0.39 22.23
CA GLN A 63 5.55 -0.87 22.92
C GLN A 63 7.02 -1.28 22.76
N PHE A 64 7.58 -1.18 21.55
CA PHE A 64 9.00 -1.42 21.32
C PHE A 64 9.86 -0.48 22.17
N ASN A 65 9.57 0.82 22.14
CA ASN A 65 10.30 1.84 22.87
C ASN A 65 10.27 1.64 24.39
N GLU A 66 9.17 1.12 24.92
CA GLU A 66 8.99 0.87 26.35
C GLU A 66 9.61 -0.46 26.84
N THR A 67 9.84 -1.40 25.92
CA THR A 67 10.35 -2.74 26.20
C THR A 67 11.75 -2.95 25.61
N THR A 68 11.83 -3.68 24.52
CA THR A 68 13.08 -4.10 23.86
C THR A 68 13.95 -2.89 23.48
N GLY A 69 13.35 -1.81 22.99
CA GLY A 69 14.07 -0.59 22.63
C GLY A 69 14.77 0.02 23.83
N ARG A 70 14.08 0.14 24.96
CA ARG A 70 14.67 0.63 26.21
C ARG A 70 15.81 -0.29 26.71
N GLU A 71 15.61 -1.60 26.64
CA GLU A 71 16.61 -2.56 27.08
C GLU A 71 17.89 -2.53 26.23
N LYS A 72 17.73 -2.32 24.91
CA LYS A 72 18.82 -2.29 23.94
C LYS A 72 19.38 -0.89 23.68
N GLY A 73 18.82 0.15 24.29
CA GLY A 73 19.22 1.54 24.07
C GLY A 73 18.84 2.03 22.66
N ILE A 74 17.69 1.60 22.14
CA ILE A 74 17.15 1.99 20.84
C ILE A 74 15.86 2.79 21.05
N ARG A 75 15.68 3.87 20.30
CA ARG A 75 14.43 4.64 20.25
C ARG A 75 13.99 4.84 18.82
N VAL A 76 12.76 4.44 18.52
CA VAL A 76 12.11 4.56 17.22
C VAL A 76 11.15 5.75 17.23
N GLU A 77 11.22 6.59 16.19
CA GLU A 77 10.27 7.69 15.93
C GLU A 77 9.61 7.45 14.57
N SER A 78 8.28 7.35 14.56
CA SER A 78 7.51 7.12 13.34
C SER A 78 6.85 8.38 12.83
N ALA A 79 6.73 8.51 11.49
CA ALA A 79 5.99 9.58 10.85
C ALA A 79 5.25 9.06 9.61
N SER A 80 3.93 9.27 9.58
CA SER A 80 3.16 9.03 8.35
C SER A 80 3.38 10.14 7.34
N GLN A 81 3.61 9.80 6.09
CA GLN A 81 3.71 10.72 4.98
C GLN A 81 2.37 10.92 4.24
N GLY A 82 1.28 10.33 4.76
CA GLY A 82 -0.08 10.53 4.29
C GLY A 82 -0.53 9.57 3.19
N SER A 83 0.24 9.40 2.13
CA SER A 83 -0.07 8.45 1.04
C SER A 83 1.20 7.80 0.48
N VAL A 84 1.03 6.73 -0.28
CA VAL A 84 2.16 6.08 -0.99
C VAL A 84 2.87 7.10 -1.88
N SER A 85 2.14 7.87 -2.67
CA SER A 85 2.71 8.85 -3.60
C SER A 85 3.42 10.01 -2.89
N ASP A 86 2.91 10.45 -1.73
CA ASP A 86 3.56 11.48 -0.93
C ASP A 86 4.85 10.92 -0.29
N LEU A 87 4.81 9.68 0.23
CA LEU A 87 5.99 9.01 0.76
C LEU A 87 7.08 8.86 -0.31
N GLU A 88 6.74 8.33 -1.48
CA GLU A 88 7.67 8.19 -2.61
C GLU A 88 8.31 9.54 -2.99
N THR A 89 7.48 10.59 -3.09
CA THR A 89 7.95 11.94 -3.41
C THR A 89 8.92 12.44 -2.34
N ASN A 90 8.55 12.35 -1.07
CA ASN A 90 9.35 12.84 0.04
C ASN A 90 10.68 12.09 0.18
N VAL A 91 10.67 10.78 -0.01
CA VAL A 91 11.87 9.94 0.02
C VAL A 91 12.80 10.29 -1.16
N MET A 92 12.26 10.44 -2.38
CA MET A 92 13.07 10.82 -3.53
C MET A 92 13.62 12.24 -3.42
N ASP A 93 12.86 13.16 -2.83
CA ASP A 93 13.32 14.53 -2.58
C ASP A 93 14.44 14.56 -1.53
N ALA A 94 14.33 13.75 -0.46
CA ALA A 94 15.38 13.56 0.53
C ALA A 94 16.63 12.92 -0.09
N ALA A 95 16.48 11.86 -0.89
CA ALA A 95 17.58 11.17 -1.56
C ALA A 95 18.35 12.07 -2.54
N GLN A 96 17.67 12.98 -3.21
CA GLN A 96 18.25 13.94 -4.14
C GLN A 96 18.80 15.21 -3.45
N GLY A 97 18.63 15.34 -2.13
CA GLY A 97 19.07 16.52 -1.37
C GLY A 97 18.38 17.81 -1.83
N LYS A 98 17.10 17.74 -2.23
CA LYS A 98 16.36 18.93 -2.69
C LYS A 98 16.23 19.96 -1.59
N VAL A 99 16.25 21.24 -1.97
CA VAL A 99 16.10 22.35 -1.04
C VAL A 99 14.75 22.26 -0.33
N GLY A 100 14.78 22.20 1.00
CA GLY A 100 13.59 22.07 1.83
C GLY A 100 13.11 20.64 2.06
N ALA A 101 13.75 19.64 1.47
CA ALA A 101 13.48 18.23 1.80
C ALA A 101 13.94 17.91 3.24
N ALA A 102 13.24 17.01 3.89
CA ALA A 102 13.66 16.47 5.17
C ALA A 102 14.92 15.58 5.01
N ALA A 103 15.58 15.26 6.12
CA ALA A 103 16.65 14.27 6.12
C ALA A 103 16.07 12.89 5.78
N MET A 104 16.89 12.06 5.12
CA MET A 104 16.52 10.67 4.81
C MET A 104 16.22 9.91 6.10
N PRO A 105 15.09 9.18 6.21
CA PRO A 105 14.81 8.35 7.38
C PRO A 105 15.71 7.10 7.38
N ASN A 106 15.85 6.48 8.55
CA ASN A 106 16.59 5.20 8.66
C ASN A 106 15.80 4.04 8.07
N ILE A 107 14.47 4.09 8.18
CA ILE A 107 13.55 3.09 7.62
C ILE A 107 12.41 3.81 6.90
N PHE A 108 11.95 3.26 5.78
CA PHE A 108 10.69 3.71 5.19
C PHE A 108 9.98 2.58 4.45
N SER A 109 8.66 2.69 4.32
CA SER A 109 7.86 1.76 3.53
C SER A 109 8.11 1.98 2.05
N ALA A 110 8.41 0.91 1.30
CA ALA A 110 8.67 1.00 -0.14
C ALA A 110 8.09 -0.19 -0.89
N TYR A 111 7.59 0.11 -2.09
CA TYR A 111 7.39 -0.88 -3.14
C TYR A 111 8.68 -1.10 -3.92
N ALA A 112 8.74 -2.20 -4.68
CA ALA A 112 9.95 -2.64 -5.35
C ALA A 112 10.53 -1.61 -6.33
N ASP A 113 9.70 -0.81 -6.99
CA ASP A 113 10.14 0.23 -7.94
C ASP A 113 10.90 1.38 -7.25
N THR A 114 10.35 1.90 -6.15
CA THR A 114 11.02 2.95 -5.36
C THR A 114 12.26 2.40 -4.67
N ALA A 115 12.18 1.20 -4.09
CA ALA A 115 13.32 0.56 -3.47
C ALA A 115 14.45 0.31 -4.49
N TYR A 116 14.13 -0.22 -5.66
CA TYR A 116 15.11 -0.41 -6.73
C TYR A 116 15.79 0.90 -7.16
N ALA A 117 15.00 1.98 -7.35
CA ALA A 117 15.56 3.27 -7.74
C ALA A 117 16.61 3.78 -6.72
N LEU A 118 16.35 3.62 -5.43
CA LEU A 118 17.27 4.00 -4.36
C LEU A 118 18.44 3.03 -4.21
N ASP A 119 18.24 1.74 -4.45
CA ASP A 119 19.33 0.77 -4.49
C ASP A 119 20.34 1.11 -5.62
N GLN A 120 19.86 1.50 -6.80
CA GLN A 120 20.72 1.97 -7.89
C GLN A 120 21.50 3.26 -7.56
N MET A 121 21.04 4.03 -6.58
CA MET A 121 21.76 5.18 -6.03
C MET A 121 22.73 4.78 -4.91
N GLY A 122 22.80 3.50 -4.52
CA GLY A 122 23.64 2.99 -3.43
C GLY A 122 23.17 3.42 -2.05
N MET A 123 21.87 3.71 -1.89
CA MET A 123 21.31 4.26 -0.65
C MET A 123 20.66 3.20 0.25
N LEU A 124 20.51 1.97 -0.21
CA LEU A 124 19.87 0.90 0.55
C LEU A 124 20.90 -0.12 1.09
N VAL A 125 20.58 -0.64 2.26
CA VAL A 125 21.32 -1.73 2.90
C VAL A 125 20.85 -3.07 2.34
N ASP A 126 21.78 -3.99 2.09
CA ASP A 126 21.45 -5.39 1.87
C ASP A 126 21.25 -6.08 3.23
N LEU A 127 19.97 -6.35 3.54
CA LEU A 127 19.56 -6.92 4.83
C LEU A 127 19.86 -8.41 4.96
N SER A 128 20.24 -9.09 3.87
CA SER A 128 20.62 -10.51 3.90
C SER A 128 21.80 -10.79 4.84
N GLN A 129 22.68 -9.79 5.02
CA GLN A 129 23.85 -9.86 5.89
C GLN A 129 23.53 -9.74 7.40
N TYR A 130 22.32 -9.27 7.73
CA TYR A 130 21.86 -9.02 9.10
C TYR A 130 20.90 -10.08 9.62
N LEU A 131 20.51 -11.05 8.78
CA LEU A 131 19.67 -12.18 9.14
C LEU A 131 20.44 -13.50 8.96
N THR A 132 20.35 -14.37 9.95
CA THR A 132 20.81 -15.75 9.81
C THR A 132 19.90 -16.52 8.84
N GLU A 133 20.36 -17.66 8.34
CA GLU A 133 19.53 -18.56 7.50
C GLU A 133 18.26 -19.00 8.25
N ASP A 134 18.38 -19.33 9.55
CA ASP A 134 17.23 -19.71 10.38
C ASP A 134 16.23 -18.58 10.56
N GLU A 135 16.69 -17.32 10.65
CA GLU A 135 15.81 -16.16 10.72
C GLU A 135 15.11 -15.92 9.38
N ARG A 136 15.82 -16.01 8.26
CA ARG A 136 15.22 -15.90 6.91
C ARG A 136 14.18 -16.99 6.65
N ALA A 137 14.45 -18.23 7.05
CA ALA A 137 13.54 -19.35 6.87
C ALA A 137 12.20 -19.23 7.63
N ARG A 138 12.08 -18.26 8.55
CA ARG A 138 10.81 -17.98 9.24
C ARG A 138 9.82 -17.22 8.38
N TYR A 139 10.28 -16.48 7.37
CA TYR A 139 9.45 -15.66 6.51
C TYR A 139 8.89 -16.48 5.34
N VAL A 140 7.74 -16.05 4.83
CA VAL A 140 7.22 -16.59 3.57
C VAL A 140 8.20 -16.23 2.45
N GLN A 141 8.69 -17.25 1.72
CA GLN A 141 9.77 -17.07 0.75
C GLN A 141 9.42 -16.05 -0.35
N ASP A 142 8.21 -16.13 -0.90
CA ASP A 142 7.74 -15.20 -1.94
C ASP A 142 7.76 -13.73 -1.48
N TYR A 143 7.65 -13.47 -0.17
CA TYR A 143 7.73 -12.13 0.39
C TYR A 143 9.17 -11.62 0.49
N LEU A 144 10.13 -12.51 0.68
CA LEU A 144 11.56 -12.17 0.64
C LEU A 144 12.05 -11.90 -0.78
N ASP A 145 11.55 -12.67 -1.75
CA ASP A 145 11.96 -12.60 -3.17
C ASP A 145 11.65 -11.24 -3.81
N GLU A 146 10.70 -10.48 -3.26
CA GLU A 146 10.39 -9.11 -3.72
C GLU A 146 11.58 -8.16 -3.60
N GLY A 147 12.45 -8.36 -2.61
CA GLY A 147 13.63 -7.55 -2.35
C GLY A 147 14.90 -8.03 -3.07
N ASP A 148 14.85 -9.15 -3.77
CA ASP A 148 15.95 -9.71 -4.55
C ASP A 148 15.88 -9.22 -6.00
N PHE A 149 16.43 -8.02 -6.25
CA PHE A 149 16.32 -7.37 -7.55
C PHE A 149 17.19 -8.01 -8.63
N ASP A 150 18.34 -8.52 -8.24
CA ASP A 150 19.35 -9.07 -9.15
C ASP A 150 19.33 -10.61 -9.23
N GLY A 151 18.55 -11.30 -8.38
CA GLY A 151 18.47 -12.76 -8.29
C GLY A 151 19.73 -13.38 -7.67
N ASP A 152 20.44 -12.61 -6.85
CA ASP A 152 21.69 -13.01 -6.20
C ASP A 152 21.51 -13.37 -4.71
N GLY A 153 20.27 -13.38 -4.21
CA GLY A 153 19.92 -13.66 -2.83
C GLY A 153 20.01 -12.47 -1.90
N SER A 154 20.26 -11.26 -2.42
CA SER A 154 20.21 -10.02 -1.64
C SER A 154 18.80 -9.75 -1.13
N MET A 155 18.68 -8.99 -0.04
CA MET A 155 17.41 -8.64 0.57
C MET A 155 17.34 -7.13 0.78
N LYS A 156 16.81 -6.41 -0.20
CA LYS A 156 16.70 -4.93 -0.16
C LYS A 156 15.39 -4.45 0.47
N ILE A 157 14.39 -5.31 0.53
CA ILE A 157 13.08 -5.03 1.14
C ILE A 157 12.84 -6.05 2.24
N PHE A 158 12.55 -5.57 3.45
CA PHE A 158 12.14 -6.39 4.58
C PHE A 158 10.61 -6.51 4.60
N PRO A 159 10.01 -7.70 4.50
CA PRO A 159 8.57 -7.85 4.57
C PRO A 159 8.08 -7.58 5.99
N VAL A 160 7.07 -6.73 6.15
CA VAL A 160 6.47 -6.43 7.47
C VAL A 160 4.97 -6.65 7.49
N ALA A 161 4.31 -6.45 6.36
CA ALA A 161 2.87 -6.64 6.18
C ALA A 161 2.59 -6.80 4.68
N LYS A 162 1.83 -7.81 4.32
CA LYS A 162 1.50 -8.09 2.92
C LYS A 162 -0.01 -8.04 2.69
N SER A 163 -0.41 -7.87 1.45
CA SER A 163 -1.81 -7.88 1.06
C SER A 163 -2.01 -8.53 -0.31
N THR A 164 -3.27 -8.87 -0.58
CA THR A 164 -3.74 -9.35 -1.87
C THR A 164 -5.08 -8.71 -2.18
N GLU A 165 -5.67 -8.99 -3.33
CA GLU A 165 -7.00 -8.51 -3.67
C GLU A 165 -8.07 -9.55 -3.34
N LEU A 166 -9.13 -9.08 -2.66
CA LEU A 166 -10.32 -9.86 -2.34
C LEU A 166 -11.57 -9.12 -2.82
N MET A 167 -12.68 -9.82 -2.91
CA MET A 167 -13.99 -9.23 -3.18
C MET A 167 -14.69 -8.94 -1.85
N PHE A 168 -15.15 -7.71 -1.68
CA PHE A 168 -15.97 -7.25 -0.57
C PHE A 168 -17.40 -7.04 -1.07
N LEU A 169 -18.37 -7.57 -0.35
CA LEU A 169 -19.77 -7.60 -0.72
C LEU A 169 -20.64 -7.03 0.41
N ASN A 170 -21.57 -6.14 0.07
CA ASN A 170 -22.67 -5.75 0.94
C ASN A 170 -23.66 -6.93 1.01
N GLU A 171 -23.54 -7.72 2.06
CA GLU A 171 -24.31 -8.93 2.29
C GLU A 171 -25.81 -8.64 2.40
N THR A 172 -26.15 -7.58 3.12
CA THR A 172 -27.55 -7.19 3.38
C THR A 172 -28.35 -6.94 2.09
N ASP A 173 -27.73 -6.32 1.08
CA ASP A 173 -28.40 -6.08 -0.19
C ASP A 173 -28.24 -7.26 -1.15
N TRP A 174 -27.16 -8.01 -1.05
CA TRP A 174 -26.97 -9.26 -1.79
C TRP A 174 -28.04 -10.28 -1.47
N GLU A 175 -28.37 -10.49 -0.19
CA GLU A 175 -29.42 -11.42 0.23
C GLU A 175 -30.77 -11.10 -0.42
N LYS A 176 -31.14 -9.81 -0.53
CA LYS A 176 -32.38 -9.39 -1.19
C LYS A 176 -32.40 -9.79 -2.67
N PHE A 177 -31.29 -9.58 -3.36
CA PHE A 177 -31.13 -9.96 -4.75
C PHE A 177 -31.14 -11.48 -4.92
N ALA A 178 -30.37 -12.19 -4.11
CA ALA A 178 -30.25 -13.65 -4.14
C ALA A 178 -31.61 -14.33 -3.90
N GLN A 179 -32.37 -13.87 -2.92
CA GLN A 179 -33.73 -14.36 -2.64
C GLN A 179 -34.69 -14.15 -3.81
N ALA A 180 -34.56 -13.01 -4.52
CA ALA A 180 -35.44 -12.66 -5.62
C ALA A 180 -35.10 -13.40 -6.93
N THR A 181 -33.83 -13.75 -7.15
CA THR A 181 -33.36 -14.24 -8.45
C THR A 181 -32.80 -15.66 -8.42
N GLY A 182 -32.42 -16.17 -7.24
CA GLY A 182 -31.72 -17.44 -7.06
C GLY A 182 -30.21 -17.34 -7.30
N ALA A 183 -29.64 -16.12 -7.36
CA ALA A 183 -28.20 -15.91 -7.46
C ALA A 183 -27.45 -16.51 -6.27
N ALA A 184 -26.25 -17.01 -6.49
CA ALA A 184 -25.40 -17.62 -5.48
C ALA A 184 -23.97 -17.05 -5.51
N TYR A 185 -23.20 -17.21 -4.43
CA TYR A 185 -21.80 -16.74 -4.41
C TYR A 185 -20.93 -17.40 -5.48
N ASP A 186 -21.23 -18.64 -5.85
CA ASP A 186 -20.51 -19.35 -6.92
C ASP A 186 -20.59 -18.61 -8.25
N ASP A 187 -21.68 -17.87 -8.51
CA ASP A 187 -21.83 -17.03 -9.71
C ASP A 187 -20.82 -15.87 -9.74
N LEU A 188 -20.27 -15.48 -8.59
CA LEU A 188 -19.25 -14.44 -8.44
C LEU A 188 -17.82 -14.98 -8.51
N SER A 189 -17.63 -16.29 -8.56
CA SER A 189 -16.30 -16.92 -8.50
C SER A 189 -15.47 -16.75 -9.77
N THR A 190 -16.13 -16.51 -10.90
CA THR A 190 -15.48 -16.26 -12.18
C THR A 190 -15.79 -14.85 -12.70
N VAL A 191 -14.87 -14.31 -13.51
CA VAL A 191 -15.07 -12.98 -14.13
C VAL A 191 -16.30 -12.99 -15.04
N GLU A 192 -16.48 -14.05 -15.82
CA GLU A 192 -17.61 -14.21 -16.71
C GLU A 192 -18.95 -14.34 -15.94
N GLY A 193 -18.94 -15.10 -14.84
CA GLY A 193 -20.08 -15.24 -13.95
C GLY A 193 -20.45 -13.92 -13.28
N LEU A 194 -19.44 -13.18 -12.75
CA LEU A 194 -19.63 -11.85 -12.20
C LEU A 194 -20.27 -10.89 -13.21
N VAL A 195 -19.84 -10.90 -14.48
CA VAL A 195 -20.41 -10.06 -15.53
C VAL A 195 -21.88 -10.42 -15.80
N ALA A 196 -22.20 -11.70 -15.86
CA ALA A 196 -23.58 -12.16 -16.05
C ALA A 196 -24.48 -11.76 -14.88
N THR A 197 -24.00 -11.95 -13.65
CA THR A 197 -24.69 -11.58 -12.41
C THR A 197 -24.90 -10.07 -12.32
N ALA A 198 -23.91 -9.28 -12.75
CA ALA A 198 -24.02 -7.82 -12.75
C ALA A 198 -25.11 -7.31 -13.72
N GLY A 199 -25.24 -7.96 -14.88
CA GLY A 199 -26.36 -7.67 -15.78
C GLY A 199 -27.72 -8.00 -15.17
N ALA A 200 -27.85 -9.17 -14.54
CA ALA A 200 -29.08 -9.57 -13.85
C ALA A 200 -29.43 -8.65 -12.67
N TYR A 201 -28.42 -8.18 -11.92
CA TYR A 201 -28.60 -7.22 -10.83
C TYR A 201 -29.10 -5.86 -11.34
N TYR A 202 -28.50 -5.38 -12.45
CA TYR A 202 -28.94 -4.14 -13.09
C TYR A 202 -30.41 -4.23 -13.51
N ASP A 203 -30.78 -5.29 -14.24
CA ASP A 203 -32.17 -5.49 -14.71
C ASP A 203 -33.15 -5.63 -13.54
N TRP A 204 -32.74 -6.34 -12.46
CA TRP A 204 -33.57 -6.50 -11.28
C TRP A 204 -33.80 -5.19 -10.53
N THR A 205 -32.77 -4.34 -10.42
CA THR A 205 -32.91 -3.03 -9.76
C THR A 205 -33.66 -2.03 -10.63
N ASP A 206 -33.48 -2.04 -11.97
CA ASP A 206 -34.21 -1.21 -12.92
C ASP A 206 -35.70 -1.50 -12.86
N ALA A 207 -36.10 -2.77 -12.76
CA ALA A 207 -37.50 -3.17 -12.65
C ALA A 207 -38.20 -2.69 -11.36
N GLN A 208 -37.45 -2.20 -10.36
CA GLN A 208 -38.03 -1.68 -9.10
C GLN A 208 -38.37 -0.19 -9.18
N THR A 209 -37.98 0.49 -10.24
CA THR A 209 -38.29 1.91 -10.44
C THR A 209 -39.14 2.11 -11.69
N PRO A 210 -39.96 3.18 -11.75
CA PRO A 210 -40.74 3.48 -12.94
C PRO A 210 -39.91 4.12 -14.07
N LYS A 211 -38.68 4.53 -13.81
CA LYS A 211 -37.77 5.15 -14.77
C LYS A 211 -36.98 4.05 -15.46
N PRO A 212 -37.01 3.92 -16.77
CA PRO A 212 -36.23 2.92 -17.47
C PRO A 212 -34.73 3.28 -17.50
N ASP A 213 -33.90 2.27 -17.61
CA ASP A 213 -32.44 2.37 -17.74
C ASP A 213 -31.74 3.09 -16.55
N ASP A 214 -32.26 2.90 -15.32
CA ASP A 214 -31.70 3.43 -14.09
C ASP A 214 -31.29 2.35 -13.06
N GLY A 215 -31.08 1.14 -13.54
CA GLY A 215 -30.57 0.03 -12.76
C GLY A 215 -29.24 0.36 -12.07
N LYS A 216 -28.98 -0.30 -10.94
CA LYS A 216 -27.75 -0.09 -10.15
C LYS A 216 -26.61 -0.97 -10.64
N ALA A 217 -25.40 -0.47 -10.52
CA ALA A 217 -24.20 -1.25 -10.75
C ALA A 217 -24.00 -2.28 -9.61
N LEU A 218 -23.59 -3.49 -9.97
CA LEU A 218 -23.23 -4.51 -8.98
C LEU A 218 -21.81 -4.32 -8.50
N PHE A 219 -20.86 -3.95 -9.38
CA PHE A 219 -19.45 -4.18 -9.11
C PHE A 219 -18.57 -2.98 -9.46
N GLY A 220 -17.46 -2.84 -8.74
CA GLY A 220 -16.35 -1.95 -9.04
C GLY A 220 -14.99 -2.57 -8.70
N ARG A 221 -13.90 -1.91 -9.09
CA ARG A 221 -12.55 -2.35 -8.80
C ARG A 221 -11.65 -1.17 -8.46
N ASP A 222 -10.81 -1.32 -7.43
CA ASP A 222 -9.89 -0.25 -7.02
C ASP A 222 -8.67 -0.16 -7.95
N ALA A 223 -8.06 -1.30 -8.31
CA ALA A 223 -6.81 -1.32 -9.07
C ALA A 223 -6.98 -1.94 -10.45
N MET A 224 -7.12 -1.09 -11.48
CA MET A 224 -7.25 -1.55 -12.88
C MET A 224 -5.97 -2.18 -13.43
N ALA A 225 -4.78 -1.73 -12.97
CA ALA A 225 -3.53 -2.35 -13.38
C ALA A 225 -3.47 -3.82 -12.95
N ASN A 226 -3.90 -4.11 -11.72
CA ASN A 226 -3.96 -5.49 -11.23
C ASN A 226 -4.92 -6.35 -12.04
N TYR A 227 -6.09 -5.79 -12.43
CA TYR A 227 -7.01 -6.52 -13.31
C TYR A 227 -6.34 -6.94 -14.62
N MET A 228 -5.59 -6.03 -15.24
CA MET A 228 -4.88 -6.33 -16.48
C MET A 228 -3.76 -7.33 -16.29
N LEU A 229 -2.92 -7.16 -15.25
CA LEU A 229 -1.77 -8.04 -14.98
C LEU A 229 -2.20 -9.44 -14.57
N VAL A 230 -3.09 -9.53 -13.58
CA VAL A 230 -3.58 -10.81 -13.05
C VAL A 230 -4.44 -11.50 -14.11
N GLY A 231 -5.35 -10.78 -14.75
CA GLY A 231 -6.21 -11.33 -15.79
C GLY A 231 -5.43 -11.85 -17.00
N ALA A 232 -4.43 -11.13 -17.48
CA ALA A 232 -3.56 -11.61 -18.55
C ALA A 232 -2.84 -12.90 -18.12
N ARG A 233 -2.28 -12.92 -16.91
CA ARG A 233 -1.58 -14.09 -16.37
C ARG A 233 -2.51 -15.29 -16.21
N GLN A 234 -3.73 -15.08 -15.72
CA GLN A 234 -4.76 -16.12 -15.63
C GLN A 234 -5.11 -16.71 -17.01
N LEU A 235 -5.05 -15.90 -18.05
CA LEU A 235 -5.30 -16.28 -19.44
C LEU A 235 -4.07 -16.84 -20.18
N GLY A 236 -2.95 -17.03 -19.45
CA GLY A 236 -1.73 -17.64 -19.99
C GLY A 236 -0.78 -16.66 -20.68
N ASP A 237 -1.03 -15.34 -20.57
CA ASP A 237 -0.16 -14.28 -21.11
C ASP A 237 0.63 -13.60 -19.99
N THR A 238 1.83 -13.13 -20.31
CA THR A 238 2.67 -12.32 -19.41
C THR A 238 2.91 -10.97 -20.08
N LEU A 239 2.17 -9.94 -19.62
CA LEU A 239 2.21 -8.61 -20.27
C LEU A 239 3.62 -8.00 -20.28
N PHE A 240 4.39 -8.20 -19.23
CA PHE A 240 5.75 -7.68 -19.12
C PHE A 240 6.71 -8.84 -18.90
N GLU A 241 7.62 -9.02 -19.84
CA GLU A 241 8.69 -10.00 -19.74
C GLU A 241 10.03 -9.29 -19.68
N VAL A 242 10.89 -9.68 -18.74
CA VAL A 242 12.24 -9.14 -18.60
C VAL A 242 13.24 -10.25 -18.89
N GLN A 243 14.02 -10.08 -19.95
CA GLN A 243 15.09 -10.99 -20.30
C GLN A 243 16.37 -10.19 -20.59
N ASP A 244 17.49 -10.58 -19.99
CA ASP A 244 18.80 -9.92 -20.13
C ASP A 244 18.75 -8.39 -19.91
N GLY A 245 17.99 -7.96 -18.90
CA GLY A 245 17.82 -6.55 -18.56
C GLY A 245 16.99 -5.74 -19.57
N LYS A 246 16.31 -6.39 -20.50
CA LYS A 246 15.38 -5.75 -21.44
C LYS A 246 13.97 -6.15 -21.13
N MET A 247 13.10 -5.15 -21.05
CA MET A 247 11.66 -5.36 -20.92
C MET A 247 11.03 -5.49 -22.31
N THR A 248 10.21 -6.52 -22.49
CA THR A 248 9.30 -6.69 -23.61
C THR A 248 7.88 -6.56 -23.11
N LEU A 249 7.07 -5.74 -23.77
CA LEU A 249 5.64 -5.69 -23.58
C LEU A 249 5.02 -6.71 -24.54
N ASN A 250 4.47 -7.78 -23.98
CA ASN A 250 3.66 -8.73 -24.73
C ASN A 250 2.20 -8.29 -24.63
N PHE A 251 1.53 -8.20 -25.76
CA PHE A 251 0.15 -7.77 -25.81
C PHE A 251 -0.62 -8.68 -26.77
N ASP A 252 -1.05 -9.82 -26.24
CA ASP A 252 -1.90 -10.73 -27.01
C ASP A 252 -3.26 -10.10 -27.28
N LYS A 253 -3.66 -10.07 -28.55
CA LYS A 253 -4.89 -9.41 -28.99
C LYS A 253 -6.15 -10.10 -28.44
N ASP A 254 -6.15 -11.42 -28.34
CA ASP A 254 -7.33 -12.18 -27.89
C ASP A 254 -7.46 -12.07 -26.37
N VAL A 255 -6.33 -12.09 -25.66
CA VAL A 255 -6.29 -11.80 -24.21
C VAL A 255 -6.76 -10.37 -23.92
N ALA A 256 -6.23 -9.38 -24.63
CA ALA A 256 -6.63 -7.98 -24.50
C ALA A 256 -8.13 -7.80 -24.79
N ARG A 257 -8.66 -8.47 -25.81
CA ARG A 257 -10.09 -8.46 -26.14
C ARG A 257 -10.93 -9.06 -25.03
N LYS A 258 -10.49 -10.18 -24.44
CA LYS A 258 -11.22 -10.83 -23.36
C LYS A 258 -11.23 -9.96 -22.10
N LEU A 259 -10.11 -9.31 -21.75
CA LEU A 259 -10.05 -8.34 -20.66
C LEU A 259 -10.99 -7.15 -20.91
N TRP A 260 -10.98 -6.59 -22.12
CA TRP A 260 -11.86 -5.50 -22.52
C TRP A 260 -13.33 -5.86 -22.42
N ASP A 261 -13.75 -6.97 -22.99
CA ASP A 261 -15.15 -7.39 -23.03
C ASP A 261 -15.71 -7.67 -21.63
N ASN A 262 -14.86 -8.10 -20.69
CA ASN A 262 -15.28 -8.43 -19.33
C ASN A 262 -15.14 -7.29 -18.31
N TYR A 263 -14.65 -6.14 -18.71
CA TYR A 263 -14.61 -4.96 -17.82
C TYR A 263 -15.21 -3.71 -18.49
N TYR A 264 -14.69 -3.30 -19.63
CA TYR A 264 -15.14 -2.08 -20.30
C TYR A 264 -16.58 -2.17 -20.76
N VAL A 265 -16.97 -3.30 -21.35
CA VAL A 265 -18.36 -3.49 -21.83
C VAL A 265 -19.36 -3.45 -20.66
N PRO A 266 -19.19 -4.19 -19.55
CA PRO A 266 -20.05 -4.04 -18.37
C PRO A 266 -20.07 -2.62 -17.80
N PHE A 267 -18.93 -1.92 -17.80
CA PHE A 267 -18.84 -0.56 -17.32
C PHE A 267 -19.67 0.41 -18.17
N VAL A 268 -19.59 0.31 -19.49
CA VAL A 268 -20.39 1.14 -20.40
C VAL A 268 -21.90 0.84 -20.29
N LYS A 269 -22.25 -0.39 -19.95
CA LYS A 269 -23.66 -0.79 -19.72
C LYS A 269 -24.21 -0.35 -18.37
N GLY A 270 -23.38 0.24 -17.49
CA GLY A 270 -23.78 0.63 -16.14
C GLY A 270 -23.84 -0.53 -15.15
N TRP A 271 -23.39 -1.72 -15.54
CA TRP A 271 -23.33 -2.90 -14.65
C TRP A 271 -22.18 -2.82 -13.65
N PHE A 272 -21.10 -2.12 -14.04
CA PHE A 272 -19.96 -1.78 -13.22
C PHE A 272 -19.86 -0.26 -13.05
N ALA A 273 -19.34 0.20 -11.91
CA ALA A 273 -19.16 1.62 -11.64
C ALA A 273 -17.88 1.92 -10.84
N ALA A 274 -17.43 3.17 -10.95
CA ALA A 274 -16.31 3.71 -10.19
C ALA A 274 -16.48 5.23 -10.10
N THR A 275 -17.17 5.73 -9.09
CA THR A 275 -17.55 7.14 -8.93
C THR A 275 -16.82 7.83 -7.80
N GLY A 276 -16.61 7.18 -6.66
CA GLY A 276 -15.82 7.65 -5.52
C GLY A 276 -14.31 7.55 -5.76
N ARG A 277 -13.54 8.02 -4.80
CA ARG A 277 -12.08 7.84 -4.82
C ARG A 277 -11.70 6.37 -4.66
N PHE A 278 -12.36 5.70 -3.71
CA PHE A 278 -12.23 4.27 -3.45
C PHE A 278 -13.59 3.59 -3.64
N ARG A 279 -13.58 2.28 -3.90
CA ARG A 279 -14.84 1.53 -4.08
C ARG A 279 -15.63 1.39 -2.78
N SER A 280 -14.96 1.43 -1.62
CA SER A 280 -15.64 1.55 -0.33
C SER A 280 -16.49 2.83 -0.21
N ASP A 281 -16.07 3.93 -0.85
CA ASP A 281 -16.90 5.15 -0.95
C ASP A 281 -18.17 4.90 -1.77
N ASP A 282 -18.07 4.08 -2.83
CA ASP A 282 -19.23 3.73 -3.67
C ASP A 282 -20.20 2.78 -2.95
N ILE A 283 -19.72 1.84 -2.13
CA ILE A 283 -20.57 1.04 -1.23
C ILE A 283 -21.32 1.95 -0.26
N LYS A 284 -20.62 2.90 0.35
CA LYS A 284 -21.20 3.82 1.36
C LYS A 284 -22.43 4.59 0.85
N VAL A 285 -22.50 4.87 -0.43
CA VAL A 285 -23.63 5.60 -1.06
C VAL A 285 -24.50 4.69 -1.93
N GLY A 286 -24.29 3.38 -1.90
CA GLY A 286 -25.09 2.40 -2.63
C GLY A 286 -24.94 2.45 -4.16
N ASN A 287 -23.80 2.96 -4.66
CA ASN A 287 -23.49 3.02 -6.09
C ASN A 287 -23.02 1.66 -6.65
N VAL A 288 -22.43 0.82 -5.81
CA VAL A 288 -22.09 -0.57 -6.13
C VAL A 288 -22.45 -1.48 -4.98
N LEU A 289 -22.68 -2.75 -5.28
CA LEU A 289 -22.98 -3.79 -4.29
C LEU A 289 -21.72 -4.50 -3.80
N ALA A 290 -20.74 -4.66 -4.68
CA ALA A 290 -19.48 -5.34 -4.42
C ALA A 290 -18.30 -4.64 -5.06
N TYR A 291 -17.10 -4.90 -4.55
CA TYR A 291 -15.88 -4.46 -5.21
C TYR A 291 -14.70 -5.39 -4.94
N VAL A 292 -13.71 -5.35 -5.82
CA VAL A 292 -12.40 -5.96 -5.57
C VAL A 292 -11.41 -4.87 -5.18
N GLY A 293 -10.75 -5.09 -4.06
CA GLY A 293 -9.70 -4.23 -3.53
C GLY A 293 -8.73 -4.99 -2.65
N SER A 294 -7.74 -4.30 -2.09
CA SER A 294 -6.80 -4.89 -1.13
C SER A 294 -7.54 -5.47 0.08
N ASN A 295 -7.09 -6.60 0.62
CA ASN A 295 -7.64 -7.14 1.86
C ASN A 295 -7.61 -6.12 3.02
N SER A 296 -6.67 -5.19 3.04
CA SER A 296 -6.65 -4.09 4.01
C SER A 296 -7.83 -3.11 3.85
N SER A 297 -8.57 -3.16 2.74
CA SER A 297 -9.79 -2.36 2.54
C SER A 297 -10.93 -2.74 3.48
N ALA A 298 -10.87 -3.90 4.14
CA ALA A 298 -11.84 -4.30 5.16
C ALA A 298 -12.01 -3.25 6.26
N THR A 299 -10.93 -2.54 6.62
CA THR A 299 -10.97 -1.48 7.64
C THR A 299 -11.75 -0.23 7.19
N PHE A 300 -11.98 -0.08 5.88
CA PHE A 300 -12.69 1.04 5.27
C PHE A 300 -14.08 0.66 4.75
N PHE A 301 -14.47 -0.61 4.85
CA PHE A 301 -15.80 -1.03 4.46
C PHE A 301 -16.85 -0.38 5.38
N PRO A 302 -17.88 0.28 4.83
CA PRO A 302 -18.85 0.99 5.66
C PRO A 302 -19.79 0.01 6.38
N THR A 303 -20.24 0.39 7.56
CA THR A 303 -21.28 -0.33 8.31
C THR A 303 -22.70 0.10 7.94
N GLN A 304 -22.82 1.14 7.11
CA GLN A 304 -24.10 1.70 6.67
C GLN A 304 -24.03 2.18 5.24
N VAL A 305 -25.15 2.06 4.53
CA VAL A 305 -25.39 2.76 3.25
C VAL A 305 -26.18 4.02 3.52
N MET A 306 -25.63 5.15 3.03
CA MET A 306 -26.28 6.46 3.08
C MET A 306 -27.20 6.61 1.87
N VAL A 307 -28.53 6.61 2.09
CA VAL A 307 -29.51 6.84 1.02
C VAL A 307 -29.56 8.32 0.64
N ASN A 308 -29.46 9.19 1.65
CA ASN A 308 -29.39 10.65 1.53
C ASN A 308 -28.78 11.24 2.82
N ASP A 309 -28.79 12.57 2.97
CA ASP A 309 -28.18 13.28 4.11
C ASP A 309 -28.82 12.94 5.48
N THR A 310 -30.00 12.35 5.50
CA THR A 310 -30.81 12.09 6.72
C THR A 310 -31.23 10.64 6.88
N GLU A 311 -30.98 9.81 5.91
CA GLU A 311 -31.44 8.41 5.89
C GLU A 311 -30.28 7.47 5.54
N SER A 312 -30.11 6.46 6.37
CA SER A 312 -29.15 5.38 6.17
C SER A 312 -29.73 4.07 6.66
N TYR A 313 -29.13 2.96 6.29
CA TYR A 313 -29.44 1.64 6.83
C TYR A 313 -28.15 0.84 7.05
N ASP A 314 -28.17 -0.02 8.06
CA ASP A 314 -27.04 -0.87 8.42
C ASP A 314 -26.82 -1.95 7.37
N ILE A 315 -25.56 -2.28 7.12
CA ILE A 315 -25.15 -3.35 6.22
C ILE A 315 -24.08 -4.22 6.88
N ASP A 316 -24.12 -5.50 6.52
CA ASP A 316 -23.10 -6.48 6.85
C ASP A 316 -22.16 -6.68 5.66
N MET A 317 -20.92 -7.09 5.97
CA MET A 317 -19.87 -7.36 4.99
C MET A 317 -19.66 -8.87 4.87
N THR A 318 -19.61 -9.36 3.64
CA THR A 318 -19.03 -10.68 3.32
C THR A 318 -17.81 -10.52 2.46
N VAL A 319 -16.81 -11.38 2.69
CA VAL A 319 -15.55 -11.38 1.94
C VAL A 319 -15.44 -12.68 1.15
N LEU A 320 -15.18 -12.54 -0.15
CA LEU A 320 -15.04 -13.65 -1.09
C LEU A 320 -13.67 -13.57 -1.77
N PRO A 321 -13.14 -14.70 -2.29
CA PRO A 321 -11.98 -14.67 -3.17
C PRO A 321 -12.20 -13.75 -4.37
N SER A 322 -11.14 -13.07 -4.83
CA SER A 322 -11.22 -12.29 -6.07
C SER A 322 -11.59 -13.18 -7.25
N PRO A 323 -12.54 -12.78 -8.12
CA PRO A 323 -12.96 -13.60 -9.25
C PRO A 323 -11.81 -13.81 -10.23
N LYS A 324 -11.72 -15.02 -10.80
CA LYS A 324 -10.74 -15.40 -11.82
C LYS A 324 -11.43 -15.69 -13.15
N PHE A 325 -10.70 -15.60 -14.26
CA PHE A 325 -11.23 -16.05 -15.54
C PHE A 325 -11.51 -17.55 -15.52
N ALA A 326 -12.63 -17.96 -16.10
CA ALA A 326 -13.03 -19.36 -16.15
C ALA A 326 -11.98 -20.22 -16.87
N GLY A 327 -11.51 -21.27 -16.19
CA GLY A 327 -10.42 -22.13 -16.68
C GLY A 327 -9.03 -21.47 -16.64
N GLY A 328 -8.89 -20.28 -16.07
CA GLY A 328 -7.62 -19.59 -15.92
C GLY A 328 -6.71 -20.15 -14.83
N GLU A 329 -5.43 -19.77 -14.87
CA GLU A 329 -4.46 -20.13 -13.84
C GLU A 329 -4.85 -19.55 -12.47
N ASP A 330 -4.50 -20.26 -11.40
CA ASP A 330 -4.68 -19.77 -10.03
C ASP A 330 -3.54 -18.80 -9.69
N VAL A 331 -3.80 -17.53 -9.92
CA VAL A 331 -2.86 -16.42 -9.69
C VAL A 331 -3.54 -15.30 -8.92
N ALA A 332 -2.87 -14.79 -7.91
CA ALA A 332 -3.28 -13.62 -7.16
C ALA A 332 -2.15 -12.58 -7.11
N VAL A 333 -2.51 -11.31 -6.97
CA VAL A 333 -1.50 -10.26 -6.81
C VAL A 333 -0.96 -10.25 -5.39
N GLN A 334 0.36 -10.18 -5.24
CA GLN A 334 1.01 -9.85 -3.98
C GLN A 334 1.19 -8.32 -3.90
N GLN A 335 0.71 -7.74 -2.83
CA GLN A 335 0.78 -6.31 -2.54
C GLN A 335 1.28 -6.08 -1.12
N GLY A 336 1.26 -4.81 -0.66
CA GLY A 336 1.77 -4.39 0.63
C GLY A 336 3.26 -4.05 0.53
N ALA A 337 3.58 -2.78 0.71
CA ALA A 337 4.97 -2.34 0.75
C ALA A 337 5.72 -3.04 1.90
N GLY A 338 6.94 -3.45 1.65
CA GLY A 338 7.84 -3.80 2.72
C GLY A 338 8.55 -2.57 3.30
N MET A 339 9.53 -2.77 4.13
CA MET A 339 10.38 -1.71 4.66
C MET A 339 11.80 -1.85 4.18
N VAL A 340 12.42 -0.74 3.83
CA VAL A 340 13.82 -0.67 3.44
C VAL A 340 14.61 0.06 4.52
N VAL A 341 15.87 -0.32 4.67
CA VAL A 341 16.82 0.35 5.58
C VAL A 341 17.81 1.15 4.73
N THR A 342 17.96 2.41 5.05
CA THR A 342 18.90 3.31 4.36
C THR A 342 20.32 3.15 4.88
N ALA A 343 21.30 3.43 4.03
CA ALA A 343 22.68 3.49 4.42
C ALA A 343 22.89 4.52 5.54
N GLY A 344 23.62 4.15 6.59
CA GLY A 344 23.87 4.94 7.78
C GLY A 344 25.04 4.39 8.58
N THR A 345 25.12 4.71 9.85
CA THR A 345 26.10 4.07 10.76
C THR A 345 25.70 2.62 11.05
N GLU A 346 26.68 1.81 11.43
CA GLU A 346 26.45 0.41 11.80
C GLU A 346 25.44 0.29 12.97
N GLU A 347 25.50 1.22 13.91
CA GLU A 347 24.60 1.28 15.06
C GLU A 347 23.16 1.56 14.62
N GLU A 348 22.95 2.48 13.69
CA GLU A 348 21.62 2.81 13.15
C GLU A 348 21.03 1.67 12.33
N ILE A 349 21.86 1.02 11.50
CA ILE A 349 21.44 -0.15 10.71
C ILE A 349 21.05 -1.30 11.63
N ASN A 350 21.89 -1.64 12.61
CA ASN A 350 21.58 -2.70 13.56
C ASN A 350 20.33 -2.39 14.39
N ALA A 351 20.13 -1.15 14.83
CA ALA A 351 18.93 -0.72 15.53
C ALA A 351 17.68 -0.82 14.65
N SER A 352 17.80 -0.46 13.37
CA SER A 352 16.72 -0.58 12.38
C SER A 352 16.31 -2.05 12.17
N VAL A 353 17.29 -2.92 11.96
CA VAL A 353 17.05 -4.37 11.79
C VAL A 353 16.44 -4.99 13.04
N GLU A 354 16.90 -4.59 14.22
CA GLU A 354 16.34 -5.08 15.50
C GLU A 354 14.86 -4.72 15.64
N PHE A 355 14.48 -3.49 15.30
CA PHE A 355 13.09 -3.08 15.29
C PHE A 355 12.25 -3.89 14.30
N LEU A 356 12.75 -4.11 13.07
CA LEU A 356 12.04 -4.88 12.04
C LEU A 356 11.86 -6.35 12.44
N LYS A 357 12.89 -6.97 13.03
CA LYS A 357 12.80 -8.34 13.57
C LYS A 357 11.79 -8.43 14.72
N TRP A 358 11.80 -7.45 15.62
CA TRP A 358 10.83 -7.39 16.72
C TRP A 358 9.39 -7.21 16.21
N PHE A 359 9.18 -6.29 15.26
CA PHE A 359 7.86 -6.02 14.68
C PHE A 359 7.26 -7.25 13.99
N THR A 360 8.11 -8.11 13.43
CA THR A 360 7.70 -9.33 12.70
C THR A 360 7.71 -10.59 13.57
N GLN A 361 7.94 -10.50 14.88
CA GLN A 361 7.62 -11.60 15.79
C GLN A 361 6.14 -11.94 15.72
N PRO A 362 5.75 -13.22 15.81
CA PRO A 362 4.36 -13.64 15.56
C PRO A 362 3.33 -12.82 16.36
N GLU A 363 3.57 -12.56 17.64
CA GLU A 363 2.66 -11.82 18.51
C GLU A 363 2.43 -10.37 18.06
N HIS A 364 3.47 -9.67 17.64
CA HIS A 364 3.38 -8.29 17.17
C HIS A 364 2.82 -8.21 15.76
N ASN A 365 3.26 -9.12 14.89
CA ASN A 365 2.83 -9.14 13.50
C ASN A 365 1.37 -9.55 13.35
N ILE A 366 0.89 -10.52 14.15
CA ILE A 366 -0.53 -10.87 14.23
C ILE A 366 -1.35 -9.68 14.74
N SER A 367 -0.90 -9.00 15.82
CA SER A 367 -1.60 -7.82 16.34
C SER A 367 -1.77 -6.74 15.26
N PHE A 368 -0.70 -6.39 14.55
CA PHE A 368 -0.78 -5.44 13.46
C PHE A 368 -1.71 -5.91 12.34
N SER A 369 -1.66 -7.19 11.99
CA SER A 369 -2.49 -7.77 10.92
C SER A 369 -3.98 -7.74 11.26
N VAL A 370 -4.35 -8.05 12.50
CA VAL A 370 -5.74 -8.01 12.97
C VAL A 370 -6.32 -6.59 12.89
N ASP A 371 -5.54 -5.59 13.32
CA ASP A 371 -5.99 -4.19 13.33
C ASP A 371 -6.01 -3.56 11.93
N SER A 372 -5.06 -3.93 11.07
CA SER A 372 -4.82 -3.28 9.78
C SER A 372 -5.45 -3.99 8.58
N GLY A 373 -5.88 -5.24 8.75
CA GLY A 373 -6.35 -6.10 7.66
C GLY A 373 -5.23 -6.62 6.73
N TYR A 374 -3.94 -6.37 7.02
CA TYR A 374 -2.82 -6.93 6.29
C TYR A 374 -2.56 -8.39 6.66
N LEU A 375 -1.80 -9.10 5.82
CA LEU A 375 -1.35 -10.47 6.07
C LEU A 375 -0.04 -10.47 6.86
N PRO A 376 0.11 -11.33 7.87
CA PRO A 376 1.37 -11.55 8.55
C PRO A 376 2.43 -12.13 7.60
N VAL A 377 3.71 -11.89 7.89
CA VAL A 377 4.79 -12.19 6.95
C VAL A 377 5.64 -13.40 7.32
N THR A 378 5.51 -13.91 8.52
CA THR A 378 6.19 -15.16 8.91
C THR A 378 5.25 -16.35 8.75
N THR A 379 5.78 -17.52 8.41
CA THR A 379 4.99 -18.75 8.26
C THR A 379 4.20 -19.07 9.54
N ALA A 380 4.80 -18.83 10.71
CA ALA A 380 4.14 -19.09 11.99
C ALA A 380 3.01 -18.11 12.29
N ALA A 381 3.13 -16.84 11.89
CA ALA A 381 2.09 -15.83 12.10
C ALA A 381 1.02 -15.90 11.00
N ASN A 382 1.40 -16.31 9.78
CA ASN A 382 0.46 -16.49 8.65
C ASN A 382 -0.27 -17.83 8.72
N ASP A 383 -0.75 -18.17 9.91
CA ASP A 383 -1.52 -19.36 10.23
C ASP A 383 -2.82 -18.99 10.96
N MET A 384 -3.97 -19.48 10.46
CA MET A 384 -5.27 -19.09 11.02
C MET A 384 -5.48 -19.60 12.46
N GLU A 385 -4.92 -20.75 12.80
CA GLU A 385 -5.04 -21.26 14.18
C GLU A 385 -4.22 -20.38 15.13
N ALA A 386 -3.02 -19.96 14.71
CA ALA A 386 -2.21 -19.00 15.48
C ALA A 386 -2.95 -17.68 15.68
N ILE A 387 -3.60 -17.15 14.64
CA ILE A 387 -4.39 -15.91 14.71
C ILE A 387 -5.60 -16.10 15.63
N LYS A 388 -6.40 -17.18 15.48
CA LYS A 388 -7.59 -17.46 16.30
C LYS A 388 -7.24 -17.69 17.78
N THR A 389 -6.06 -18.22 18.07
CA THR A 389 -5.60 -18.49 19.43
C THR A 389 -4.77 -17.36 20.04
N SER A 390 -4.54 -16.25 19.32
CA SER A 390 -3.76 -15.09 19.79
C SER A 390 -4.38 -14.38 21.00
N GLY A 391 -5.67 -14.60 21.26
CA GLY A 391 -6.42 -13.91 22.32
C GLY A 391 -6.87 -12.48 21.92
N LEU A 392 -6.66 -12.08 20.69
CA LEU A 392 -7.16 -10.82 20.15
C LEU A 392 -8.64 -10.93 19.81
N GLU A 393 -9.36 -9.82 19.90
CA GLU A 393 -10.76 -9.75 19.50
C GLU A 393 -10.81 -9.75 17.95
N LEU A 394 -11.29 -10.87 17.40
CA LEU A 394 -11.43 -11.03 15.96
C LEU A 394 -12.73 -10.37 15.53
N SER A 395 -12.61 -9.32 14.74
CA SER A 395 -13.74 -8.61 14.14
C SER A 395 -14.02 -9.13 12.72
N PRO A 396 -15.10 -8.73 12.06
CA PRO A 396 -15.31 -9.00 10.61
C PRO A 396 -14.17 -8.53 9.72
N LYS A 397 -13.32 -7.63 10.19
CA LYS A 397 -12.07 -7.22 9.52
C LYS A 397 -11.09 -8.38 9.33
N MET A 398 -11.30 -9.51 10.01
CA MET A 398 -10.48 -10.74 9.91
C MET A 398 -10.88 -11.66 8.76
N ASP A 399 -12.10 -11.55 8.23
CA ASP A 399 -12.58 -12.39 7.13
C ASP A 399 -11.62 -12.36 5.92
N PRO A 400 -11.00 -11.21 5.57
CA PRO A 400 -9.96 -11.16 4.55
C PRO A 400 -8.78 -12.11 4.78
N LEU A 401 -8.40 -12.33 6.03
CA LEU A 401 -7.29 -13.24 6.35
C LEU A 401 -7.66 -14.71 6.11
N GLU A 402 -8.93 -15.09 6.29
CA GLU A 402 -9.42 -16.43 5.98
C GLU A 402 -9.55 -16.67 4.47
N CYS A 403 -9.89 -15.63 3.72
CA CYS A 403 -10.12 -15.71 2.27
C CYS A 403 -8.83 -15.54 1.44
N SER A 404 -7.71 -15.22 2.08
CA SER A 404 -6.45 -14.92 1.36
C SER A 404 -5.97 -16.10 0.50
N PRO A 405 -5.58 -15.85 -0.78
CA PRO A 405 -5.11 -16.86 -1.72
C PRO A 405 -3.84 -17.60 -1.26
N GLU A 406 -2.93 -16.93 -0.55
CA GLU A 406 -1.70 -17.51 -0.04
C GLU A 406 -1.95 -18.71 0.88
N ARG A 407 -3.15 -18.77 1.47
CA ARG A 407 -3.60 -19.91 2.28
C ARG A 407 -4.23 -21.04 1.47
N LYS A 408 -4.50 -20.81 0.17
CA LYS A 408 -5.17 -21.74 -0.74
C LYS A 408 -4.27 -22.24 -1.88
N GLU A 409 -2.95 -22.19 -1.71
CA GLU A 409 -1.95 -22.64 -2.70
C GLU A 409 -1.98 -21.86 -4.03
N GLN A 410 -2.48 -20.62 -4.05
CA GLN A 410 -2.39 -19.78 -5.24
C GLN A 410 -0.97 -19.21 -5.38
N ARG A 411 -0.50 -19.10 -6.62
CA ARG A 411 0.81 -18.50 -6.91
C ARG A 411 0.72 -16.98 -6.80
N PRO A 412 1.49 -16.33 -5.92
CA PRO A 412 1.50 -14.87 -5.86
C PRO A 412 2.10 -14.29 -7.14
N LEU A 413 1.49 -13.23 -7.63
CA LEU A 413 2.00 -12.42 -8.72
C LEU A 413 2.43 -11.06 -8.16
N TYR A 414 3.72 -10.81 -8.12
CA TYR A 414 4.26 -9.51 -7.78
C TYR A 414 4.92 -8.85 -9.01
N ALA A 415 4.85 -7.55 -9.08
CA ALA A 415 5.55 -6.80 -10.11
C ALA A 415 7.05 -6.86 -9.83
N LYS A 416 7.79 -7.71 -10.55
CA LYS A 416 9.26 -7.61 -10.56
C LYS A 416 9.67 -6.24 -11.09
N CYS A 417 10.65 -5.62 -10.45
CA CYS A 417 11.19 -4.35 -10.95
C CYS A 417 11.74 -4.53 -12.35
N LEU A 418 11.26 -3.71 -13.29
CA LEU A 418 11.52 -3.85 -14.74
C LEU A 418 12.71 -3.00 -15.22
N CYS A 419 13.51 -2.45 -14.34
CA CYS A 419 14.69 -1.69 -14.72
C CYS A 419 15.89 -2.63 -14.93
N GLY A 420 16.16 -2.99 -16.19
CA GLY A 420 17.36 -3.73 -16.54
C GLY A 420 18.63 -2.89 -16.34
N ARG A 421 19.66 -3.50 -15.76
CA ARG A 421 21.02 -2.95 -15.75
C ARG A 421 21.47 -2.68 -17.18
N GLN A 422 21.62 -1.43 -17.58
CA GLN A 422 22.51 -1.09 -18.67
C GLN A 422 23.93 -1.15 -18.13
N GLN A 423 24.64 -2.22 -18.41
CA GLN A 423 26.10 -2.21 -18.35
C GLN A 423 26.59 -1.29 -19.49
N GLY A 424 26.69 0.00 -19.22
CA GLY A 424 27.38 0.95 -20.07
C GLY A 424 28.80 1.11 -19.58
N PRO A 425 29.80 1.40 -20.47
CA PRO A 425 31.17 1.68 -20.05
C PRO A 425 31.17 2.90 -19.13
N GLN A 426 32.00 2.83 -18.08
CA GLN A 426 32.19 3.87 -17.07
C GLN A 426 32.41 5.23 -17.74
N GLY A 427 31.53 6.21 -17.42
CA GLY A 427 31.83 7.61 -17.73
C GLY A 427 30.79 8.46 -18.46
N ALA A 428 29.50 8.25 -18.28
CA ALA A 428 28.51 9.23 -18.75
C ALA A 428 27.48 9.49 -17.63
N GLY A 429 27.37 10.75 -17.23
CA GLY A 429 26.46 11.22 -16.20
C GLY A 429 25.01 10.82 -16.49
N ILE A 430 24.36 10.25 -15.51
CA ILE A 430 22.97 9.82 -15.57
C ILE A 430 22.09 11.06 -15.59
N GLN A 431 21.34 11.27 -16.66
CA GLN A 431 20.24 12.22 -16.69
C GLN A 431 19.01 11.56 -16.00
N PRO A 432 18.32 12.28 -15.08
CA PRO A 432 17.26 11.69 -14.25
C PRO A 432 15.87 11.62 -14.92
N GLU A 433 15.78 11.50 -16.23
CA GLU A 433 14.51 11.52 -16.96
C GLU A 433 14.10 10.18 -17.57
N ARG A 434 14.22 9.08 -16.87
CA ARG A 434 13.53 7.85 -17.26
C ARG A 434 12.74 7.29 -16.09
N SER A 435 11.49 7.74 -16.00
CA SER A 435 10.48 7.15 -15.11
C SER A 435 10.36 5.64 -15.36
N CYS A 436 10.56 4.84 -14.30
CA CYS A 436 10.16 3.44 -14.28
C CYS A 436 8.66 3.35 -14.58
N LEU A 437 8.28 2.54 -15.57
CA LEU A 437 6.88 2.32 -15.98
C LEU A 437 6.08 1.43 -15.02
N CYS A 438 6.63 1.07 -13.88
CA CYS A 438 5.94 0.34 -12.83
C CYS A 438 5.51 1.30 -11.71
N ARG A 439 4.48 2.10 -11.94
CA ARG A 439 3.75 2.73 -10.84
C ARG A 439 2.71 1.74 -10.33
N PRO A 440 2.67 1.44 -9.03
CA PRO A 440 1.47 0.86 -8.46
C PRO A 440 0.34 1.87 -8.73
N CYS A 441 -0.71 1.44 -9.41
CA CYS A 441 -1.90 2.27 -9.61
C CYS A 441 -2.68 2.33 -8.28
N ASN A 442 -2.12 2.98 -7.29
CA ASN A 442 -2.93 3.50 -6.21
C ASN A 442 -3.55 4.78 -6.73
N GLY A 443 -4.88 4.81 -6.80
CA GLY A 443 -5.65 5.95 -7.29
C GLY A 443 -5.47 7.21 -6.45
N ALA A 444 -4.31 7.83 -6.54
CA ALA A 444 -4.08 9.17 -6.04
C ALA A 444 -4.44 10.14 -7.15
N GLY A 445 -5.61 10.74 -7.03
CA GLY A 445 -6.06 11.79 -7.92
C GLY A 445 -5.05 12.94 -7.95
N ALA A 446 -4.48 13.17 -9.12
CA ALA A 446 -3.76 14.40 -9.40
C ALA A 446 -4.71 15.58 -9.19
N GLY A 447 -4.47 16.37 -8.15
CA GLY A 447 -5.08 17.67 -7.94
C GLY A 447 -4.60 18.64 -9.03
N GLY A 448 -5.18 18.54 -10.21
CA GLY A 448 -4.96 19.47 -11.31
C GLY A 448 -5.55 20.83 -10.96
N ARG A 449 -4.70 21.82 -10.68
CA ARG A 449 -5.10 23.24 -10.69
C ARG A 449 -5.63 23.56 -12.08
N ARG A 450 -6.90 23.93 -12.17
CA ARG A 450 -7.52 24.45 -13.40
C ARG A 450 -6.81 25.76 -13.80
N PRO A 451 -6.31 25.92 -15.03
CA PRO A 451 -5.98 27.23 -15.54
C PRO A 451 -7.26 27.97 -15.95
N ALA A 452 -7.26 29.27 -15.68
CA ALA A 452 -8.35 30.21 -15.92
C ALA A 452 -8.85 30.17 -17.37
N ARG A 453 -10.17 30.09 -17.53
CA ARG A 453 -10.90 30.25 -18.79
C ARG A 453 -10.61 31.59 -19.46
N ARG A 454 -10.00 31.59 -20.62
CA ARG A 454 -10.16 32.64 -21.61
C ARG A 454 -11.30 32.26 -22.56
N ARG A 455 -12.37 33.06 -22.52
CA ARG A 455 -13.45 33.04 -23.54
C ARG A 455 -12.89 33.51 -24.88
N ARG A 456 -13.14 32.80 -25.94
CA ARG A 456 -13.50 33.32 -27.27
C ARG A 456 -14.30 32.28 -28.02
N GLY A 457 -15.35 32.78 -28.67
CA GLY A 457 -16.47 32.11 -29.20
C GLY A 457 -16.34 31.68 -30.66
N SER A 458 -17.46 31.13 -31.10
CA SER A 458 -18.02 30.95 -32.46
C SER A 458 -17.68 29.64 -33.18
N GLY A 459 -18.75 28.96 -33.59
CA GLY A 459 -18.81 28.21 -34.83
C GLY A 459 -19.22 26.73 -34.71
N VAL A 460 -20.48 26.44 -34.77
CA VAL A 460 -21.08 25.13 -35.16
C VAL A 460 -20.74 24.84 -36.64
N PRO A 461 -20.64 23.59 -37.16
CA PRO A 461 -21.82 22.75 -37.31
C PRO A 461 -21.68 21.23 -37.09
N HIS A 462 -22.81 20.60 -36.82
CA HIS A 462 -23.12 19.19 -36.86
C HIS A 462 -22.55 18.40 -38.06
N ARG A 463 -22.03 17.20 -37.81
CA ARG A 463 -22.22 16.06 -38.72
C ARG A 463 -22.28 14.76 -37.88
N ARG A 464 -23.39 14.04 -38.05
CA ARG A 464 -23.59 12.62 -37.74
C ARG A 464 -22.60 11.78 -38.51
N ILE A 465 -22.01 10.79 -37.90
CA ILE A 465 -21.64 9.52 -38.55
C ILE A 465 -21.83 8.42 -37.48
N LEU A 466 -22.44 7.39 -37.94
CA LEU A 466 -22.88 6.10 -37.42
C LEU A 466 -21.93 5.44 -36.43
#